data_a608d376fc29161edea11fd9c8c0b7b4
#
_entry.id   a608d376fc29161edea11fd9c8c0b7b4
#
_cell.length_a   1.000
_cell.length_b   1.000
_cell.length_c   1.000
_cell.angle_alpha   90.00
_cell.angle_beta   90.00
_cell.angle_gamma   90.00
#
_symmetry.space_group_name_H-M   'P 1'
#
loop_
_entity.id
_entity.type
_entity.pdbx_description
1 polymer ?
#
loop_
_entity_poly.entity_id
_entity_poly.type
_entity_poly.pdbx_seq_one_letter_code
_entity_poly.pdbx_strand_id
1 'polypeptide(L)'
;MNVRRKLLTAVALLPAGLMSGALAQRPAGPARIGYLAGAAQSDGALPSLRDGMREVGHVEGKTYVIVARSGDFTQMPRLVEELVAERIDVLVSRGQVTEFAKAARSLVPVVFAFSGDPVEAGFAESLRKPGLNMTGITFMALELSAKRIEVLKELLPKATRIALLSNPEHAGEMGEYRVTDDAARRVGAAITRYLVHNAKDLEATYPAIRASRADAMIVFPDALTFARRKEIAEFAARARIPSMYGWTEYVEAGGLVSYGPAVDENYKTVAVMVDKILKGTPAGSIPVEQVRKIGLTLNLPAARALGLTIPQALLARADRVVE
;
A
#
# COMPACT_ATOMS: atom_id res chain seq x y z
N MET A 1 58.83 29.82 -65.58
CA MET A 1 58.32 30.97 -64.85
C MET A 1 57.03 30.61 -64.22
N ASN A 2 57.00 29.94 -63.08
CA ASN A 2 55.77 29.62 -62.34
C ASN A 2 56.12 29.52 -60.86
N VAL A 3 55.63 30.49 -60.14
CA VAL A 3 55.71 30.60 -58.69
C VAL A 3 54.52 29.86 -58.09
N ARG A 4 54.74 28.71 -57.44
CA ARG A 4 53.73 27.99 -56.68
C ARG A 4 53.78 28.49 -55.21
N ARG A 5 52.74 29.20 -54.79
CA ARG A 5 52.46 29.53 -53.42
C ARG A 5 51.99 28.29 -52.63
N LYS A 6 52.73 27.91 -51.59
CA LYS A 6 52.31 26.93 -50.61
C LYS A 6 51.46 27.65 -49.54
N LEU A 7 50.18 27.29 -49.45
CA LEU A 7 49.30 27.63 -48.33
C LEU A 7 49.47 26.54 -47.25
N LEU A 8 49.99 26.91 -46.13
CA LEU A 8 49.99 26.12 -44.90
C LEU A 8 48.65 26.29 -44.20
N THR A 9 47.82 25.23 -44.16
CA THR A 9 46.60 25.14 -43.36
C THR A 9 46.98 24.67 -41.96
N ALA A 10 46.88 25.57 -40.99
CA ALA A 10 46.99 25.21 -39.58
C ALA A 10 45.64 24.61 -39.11
N VAL A 11 45.66 23.30 -38.80
CA VAL A 11 44.53 22.64 -38.14
C VAL A 11 44.65 22.93 -36.64
N ALA A 12 43.76 23.76 -36.13
CA ALA A 12 43.60 23.96 -34.69
C ALA A 12 42.89 22.75 -34.07
N LEU A 13 43.62 21.97 -33.31
CA LEU A 13 43.08 20.94 -32.44
C LEU A 13 42.39 21.64 -31.23
N LEU A 14 41.05 21.70 -31.23
CA LEU A 14 40.28 22.02 -30.06
C LEU A 14 40.35 20.83 -29.09
N PRO A 15 40.68 21.03 -27.81
CA PRO A 15 40.58 19.98 -26.82
C PRO A 15 39.11 19.61 -26.61
N ALA A 16 38.78 18.32 -26.82
CA ALA A 16 37.53 17.74 -26.44
C ALA A 16 37.37 17.89 -24.90
N GLY A 17 36.67 18.93 -24.50
CA GLY A 17 36.29 19.11 -23.10
C GLY A 17 35.48 17.90 -22.65
N LEU A 18 36.02 17.14 -21.72
CA LEU A 18 35.30 16.18 -20.92
C LEU A 18 34.10 16.91 -20.27
N MET A 19 32.89 16.74 -20.81
CA MET A 19 31.67 17.01 -20.11
C MET A 19 31.60 16.00 -18.95
N SER A 20 32.30 16.28 -17.87
CA SER A 20 32.03 15.71 -16.57
C SER A 20 30.59 16.09 -16.24
N GLY A 21 29.67 15.10 -16.34
CA GLY A 21 28.30 15.27 -15.86
C GLY A 21 28.37 15.83 -14.45
N ALA A 22 27.96 17.06 -14.28
CA ALA A 22 27.78 17.67 -12.97
C ALA A 22 26.72 16.83 -12.25
N LEU A 23 27.19 15.86 -11.45
CA LEU A 23 26.39 15.32 -10.35
C LEU A 23 26.00 16.55 -9.54
N ALA A 24 24.73 16.96 -9.64
CA ALA A 24 24.20 18.06 -8.87
C ALA A 24 24.56 17.79 -7.41
N GLN A 25 25.54 18.54 -6.90
CA GLN A 25 25.91 18.46 -5.49
C GLN A 25 24.67 18.82 -4.69
N ARG A 26 24.21 17.87 -3.90
CA ARG A 26 23.10 18.06 -2.96
C ARG A 26 23.38 19.32 -2.12
N PRO A 27 22.37 20.18 -1.88
CA PRO A 27 22.49 21.24 -0.90
C PRO A 27 22.99 20.66 0.43
N ALA A 28 23.87 21.39 1.12
CA ALA A 28 24.44 20.97 2.41
C ALA A 28 23.37 20.97 3.51
N GLY A 29 22.53 19.93 3.55
CA GLY A 29 21.45 19.79 4.53
C GLY A 29 20.87 18.37 4.53
N PRO A 30 20.03 18.02 5.53
CA PRO A 30 19.37 16.73 5.58
C PRO A 30 18.42 16.55 4.38
N ALA A 31 18.34 15.34 3.86
CA ALA A 31 17.38 14.99 2.81
C ALA A 31 15.94 15.20 3.31
N ARG A 32 15.06 15.68 2.44
CA ARG A 32 13.66 15.96 2.78
C ARG A 32 12.76 14.85 2.20
N ILE A 33 12.20 14.03 3.06
CA ILE A 33 11.28 12.97 2.68
C ILE A 33 9.86 13.49 2.85
N GLY A 34 9.14 13.71 1.75
CA GLY A 34 7.70 13.97 1.78
C GLY A 34 6.95 12.70 2.16
N TYR A 35 5.97 12.80 3.04
CA TYR A 35 5.08 11.69 3.39
C TYR A 35 3.63 12.13 3.20
N LEU A 36 2.92 11.45 2.29
CA LEU A 36 1.51 11.73 1.97
C LEU A 36 0.63 10.55 2.38
N ALA A 37 -0.35 10.82 3.23
CA ALA A 37 -1.30 9.81 3.70
C ALA A 37 -2.73 10.37 3.73
N GLY A 38 -3.74 9.49 3.69
CA GLY A 38 -5.12 9.87 3.99
C GLY A 38 -5.26 10.29 5.46
N ALA A 39 -6.24 11.16 5.78
CA ALA A 39 -6.46 11.70 7.13
C ALA A 39 -6.51 10.60 8.21
N ALA A 40 -7.08 9.46 7.87
CA ALA A 40 -7.24 8.33 8.76
C ALA A 40 -6.01 7.41 8.85
N GLN A 41 -4.94 7.67 8.11
CA GLN A 41 -3.74 6.84 8.02
C GLN A 41 -2.48 7.55 8.54
N SER A 42 -2.64 8.71 9.16
CA SER A 42 -1.53 9.62 9.45
C SER A 42 -0.39 9.02 10.29
N ASP A 43 -0.67 8.05 11.16
CA ASP A 43 0.26 7.71 12.24
C ASP A 43 0.87 6.30 12.20
N GLY A 44 0.22 5.31 11.54
CA GLY A 44 0.61 3.88 11.70
C GLY A 44 1.94 3.49 11.06
N ALA A 45 2.27 4.03 9.88
CA ALA A 45 3.44 3.58 9.11
C ALA A 45 4.70 4.43 9.33
N LEU A 46 4.58 5.65 9.85
CA LEU A 46 5.72 6.53 10.09
C LEU A 46 6.74 5.96 11.08
N PRO A 47 6.36 5.34 12.22
CA PRO A 47 7.31 4.68 13.10
C PRO A 47 8.15 3.62 12.38
N SER A 48 7.52 2.74 11.61
CA SER A 48 8.20 1.68 10.86
C SER A 48 9.09 2.23 9.74
N LEU A 49 8.68 3.32 9.07
CA LEU A 49 9.53 4.04 8.12
C LEU A 49 10.78 4.60 8.81
N ARG A 50 10.63 5.24 9.98
CA ARG A 50 11.75 5.76 10.78
C ARG A 50 12.69 4.65 11.24
N ASP A 51 12.13 3.53 11.67
CA ASP A 51 12.92 2.36 12.09
C ASP A 51 13.71 1.81 10.89
N GLY A 52 13.07 1.67 9.73
CA GLY A 52 13.75 1.25 8.51
C GLY A 52 14.84 2.22 8.07
N MET A 53 14.60 3.53 8.15
CA MET A 53 15.62 4.56 7.85
C MET A 53 16.81 4.45 8.79
N ARG A 54 16.59 4.16 10.07
CA ARG A 54 17.64 3.94 11.06
C ARG A 54 18.45 2.67 10.75
N GLU A 55 17.79 1.58 10.36
CA GLU A 55 18.44 0.32 9.98
C GLU A 55 19.36 0.49 8.75
N VAL A 56 19.02 1.39 7.81
CA VAL A 56 19.88 1.71 6.66
C VAL A 56 20.88 2.85 6.93
N GLY A 57 21.04 3.25 8.20
CA GLY A 57 22.09 4.17 8.66
C GLY A 57 21.71 5.66 8.64
N HIS A 58 20.45 5.99 8.48
CA HIS A 58 19.98 7.38 8.53
C HIS A 58 19.53 7.80 9.94
N VAL A 59 19.69 9.08 10.25
CA VAL A 59 19.29 9.67 11.54
C VAL A 59 18.40 10.89 11.26
N GLU A 60 17.15 10.86 11.75
CA GLU A 60 16.20 11.98 11.59
C GLU A 60 16.77 13.27 12.25
N GLY A 61 16.60 14.39 11.58
CA GLY A 61 17.15 15.68 11.97
C GLY A 61 18.63 15.88 11.60
N LYS A 62 19.37 14.81 11.22
CA LYS A 62 20.78 14.91 10.80
C LYS A 62 20.97 14.59 9.32
N THR A 63 20.56 13.41 8.89
CA THR A 63 20.73 12.96 7.48
C THR A 63 19.45 13.10 6.67
N TYR A 64 18.29 13.11 7.32
CA TYR A 64 17.00 13.38 6.69
C TYR A 64 16.02 14.05 7.68
N VAL A 65 14.94 14.62 7.10
CA VAL A 65 13.74 15.07 7.81
C VAL A 65 12.51 14.58 7.09
N ILE A 66 11.42 14.31 7.82
CA ILE A 66 10.12 13.96 7.23
C ILE A 66 9.24 15.20 7.21
N VAL A 67 8.69 15.51 6.02
CA VAL A 67 7.67 16.54 5.80
C VAL A 67 6.35 15.80 5.55
N ALA A 68 5.56 15.61 6.60
CA ALA A 68 4.31 14.86 6.51
C ALA A 68 3.13 15.77 6.18
N ARG A 69 2.24 15.28 5.32
CA ARG A 69 0.93 15.85 5.03
C ARG A 69 -0.11 14.74 5.05
N SER A 70 -1.25 15.03 5.65
CA SER A 70 -2.40 14.13 5.63
C SER A 70 -3.70 14.94 5.53
N GLY A 71 -4.70 14.36 4.90
CA GLY A 71 -5.98 15.05 4.71
C GLY A 71 -6.99 14.16 3.99
N ASP A 72 -8.17 14.73 3.73
CA ASP A 72 -9.20 14.08 2.93
C ASP A 72 -8.84 14.14 1.43
N PHE A 73 -9.40 13.26 0.62
CA PHE A 73 -9.10 13.16 -0.81
C PHE A 73 -9.25 14.47 -1.58
N THR A 74 -10.20 15.32 -1.21
CA THR A 74 -10.40 16.64 -1.80
C THR A 74 -9.23 17.60 -1.60
N GLN A 75 -8.43 17.37 -0.56
CA GLN A 75 -7.26 18.20 -0.21
C GLN A 75 -5.97 17.69 -0.87
N MET A 76 -5.95 16.46 -1.37
CA MET A 76 -4.74 15.80 -1.86
C MET A 76 -3.99 16.58 -2.94
N PRO A 77 -4.63 17.16 -3.99
CA PRO A 77 -3.90 17.94 -4.99
C PRO A 77 -3.09 19.08 -4.36
N ARG A 78 -3.69 19.83 -3.44
CA ARG A 78 -3.03 20.93 -2.73
C ARG A 78 -1.89 20.41 -1.84
N LEU A 79 -2.10 19.31 -1.12
CA LEU A 79 -1.09 18.74 -0.23
C LEU A 79 0.14 18.22 -1.00
N VAL A 80 -0.07 17.68 -2.21
CA VAL A 80 1.03 17.32 -3.12
C VAL A 80 1.81 18.55 -3.58
N GLU A 81 1.12 19.61 -3.98
CA GLU A 81 1.75 20.88 -4.37
C GLU A 81 2.57 21.50 -3.22
N GLU A 82 2.03 21.51 -2.00
CA GLU A 82 2.74 21.96 -0.79
C GLU A 82 4.02 21.14 -0.55
N LEU A 83 3.95 19.80 -0.67
CA LEU A 83 5.12 18.94 -0.51
C LEU A 83 6.18 19.19 -1.57
N VAL A 84 5.80 19.39 -2.83
CA VAL A 84 6.72 19.75 -3.92
C VAL A 84 7.36 21.12 -3.67
N ALA A 85 6.58 22.11 -3.22
CA ALA A 85 7.08 23.45 -2.88
C ALA A 85 8.10 23.44 -1.73
N GLU A 86 7.98 22.47 -0.81
CA GLU A 86 8.95 22.21 0.27
C GLU A 86 10.28 21.61 -0.24
N ARG A 87 10.44 21.41 -1.56
CA ARG A 87 11.65 20.87 -2.19
C ARG A 87 12.04 19.51 -1.60
N ILE A 88 11.09 18.60 -1.50
CA ILE A 88 11.34 17.23 -1.04
C ILE A 88 12.21 16.48 -2.06
N ASP A 89 13.09 15.58 -1.59
CA ASP A 89 13.96 14.75 -2.42
C ASP A 89 13.28 13.47 -2.89
N VAL A 90 12.28 13.00 -2.14
CA VAL A 90 11.47 11.81 -2.44
C VAL A 90 10.10 11.94 -1.79
N LEU A 91 9.06 11.49 -2.48
CA LEU A 91 7.69 11.44 -1.96
C LEU A 91 7.32 10.00 -1.62
N VAL A 92 7.02 9.73 -0.37
CA VAL A 92 6.43 8.46 0.08
C VAL A 92 4.92 8.64 0.15
N SER A 93 4.16 7.76 -0.52
CA SER A 93 2.70 7.78 -0.53
C SER A 93 2.11 6.46 -0.05
N ARG A 94 0.95 6.51 0.61
CA ARG A 94 0.29 5.34 1.19
C ARG A 94 -1.12 5.13 0.66
N GLY A 95 -1.37 3.93 0.12
CA GLY A 95 -2.70 3.54 -0.33
C GLY A 95 -3.19 4.39 -1.49
N GLN A 96 -4.47 4.72 -1.45
CA GLN A 96 -5.19 5.43 -2.52
C GLN A 96 -4.64 6.83 -2.85
N VAL A 97 -4.01 7.52 -1.88
CA VAL A 97 -3.43 8.84 -2.14
C VAL A 97 -2.26 8.80 -3.13
N THR A 98 -1.76 7.60 -3.45
CA THR A 98 -0.75 7.40 -4.50
C THR A 98 -1.24 7.88 -5.86
N GLU A 99 -2.54 7.84 -6.13
CA GLU A 99 -3.12 8.39 -7.37
C GLU A 99 -2.83 9.89 -7.50
N PHE A 100 -2.89 10.63 -6.41
CA PHE A 100 -2.53 12.05 -6.39
C PHE A 100 -1.00 12.25 -6.40
N ALA A 101 -0.24 11.44 -5.68
CA ALA A 101 1.22 11.48 -5.68
C ALA A 101 1.81 11.22 -7.08
N LYS A 102 1.13 10.44 -7.92
CA LYS A 102 1.48 10.20 -9.33
C LYS A 102 1.63 11.49 -10.13
N ALA A 103 0.89 12.54 -9.80
CA ALA A 103 1.02 13.84 -10.48
C ALA A 103 2.40 14.50 -10.24
N ALA A 104 3.03 14.25 -9.09
CA ALA A 104 4.34 14.80 -8.74
C ALA A 104 5.53 14.04 -9.36
N ARG A 105 5.33 12.87 -9.99
CA ARG A 105 6.42 11.99 -10.47
C ARG A 105 7.37 12.63 -11.48
N SER A 106 6.95 13.65 -12.21
CA SER A 106 7.82 14.39 -13.12
C SER A 106 8.78 15.35 -12.41
N LEU A 107 8.50 15.68 -11.15
CA LEU A 107 9.23 16.65 -10.33
C LEU A 107 10.06 15.98 -9.23
N VAL A 108 9.54 14.89 -8.66
CA VAL A 108 10.14 14.18 -7.54
C VAL A 108 9.92 12.68 -7.66
N PRO A 109 10.91 11.82 -7.33
CA PRO A 109 10.71 10.38 -7.29
C PRO A 109 9.66 10.00 -6.24
N VAL A 110 8.81 9.02 -6.57
CA VAL A 110 7.73 8.55 -5.70
C VAL A 110 7.97 7.10 -5.27
N VAL A 111 7.85 6.84 -3.97
CA VAL A 111 7.83 5.50 -3.39
C VAL A 111 6.44 5.25 -2.81
N PHE A 112 5.73 4.29 -3.37
CA PHE A 112 4.37 3.98 -2.93
C PHE A 112 4.31 2.71 -2.06
N ALA A 113 3.31 2.67 -1.18
CA ALA A 113 2.86 1.45 -0.49
C ALA A 113 1.37 1.25 -0.83
N PHE A 114 1.05 0.27 -1.66
CA PHE A 114 -0.26 0.13 -2.30
C PHE A 114 -0.82 -1.30 -2.13
N SER A 115 -2.13 -1.44 -1.93
CA SER A 115 -2.76 -2.75 -1.74
C SER A 115 -3.12 -3.45 -3.05
N GLY A 116 -3.51 -2.70 -4.08
CA GLY A 116 -3.91 -3.24 -5.38
C GLY A 116 -2.74 -3.55 -6.32
N ASP A 117 -3.06 -3.81 -7.59
CA ASP A 117 -2.07 -3.99 -8.64
C ASP A 117 -1.51 -2.62 -9.10
N PRO A 118 -0.21 -2.34 -8.89
CA PRO A 118 0.37 -1.06 -9.28
C PRO A 118 0.51 -0.89 -10.80
N VAL A 119 0.47 -1.97 -11.58
CA VAL A 119 0.51 -1.90 -13.05
C VAL A 119 -0.87 -1.51 -13.57
N GLU A 120 -1.93 -2.15 -13.08
CA GLU A 120 -3.32 -1.82 -13.43
C GLU A 120 -3.65 -0.37 -13.01
N ALA A 121 -3.17 0.08 -11.84
CA ALA A 121 -3.32 1.45 -11.35
C ALA A 121 -2.46 2.49 -12.11
N GLY A 122 -1.58 2.04 -13.00
CA GLY A 122 -0.69 2.93 -13.77
C GLY A 122 0.39 3.61 -12.92
N PHE A 123 0.81 2.98 -11.83
CA PHE A 123 1.94 3.42 -10.98
C PHE A 123 3.25 2.82 -11.43
N ALA A 124 3.20 1.72 -12.19
CA ALA A 124 4.36 1.03 -12.74
C ALA A 124 4.04 0.48 -14.14
N GLU A 125 5.04 0.45 -15.03
CA GLU A 125 4.95 -0.25 -16.32
C GLU A 125 4.99 -1.77 -16.14
N SER A 126 5.78 -2.23 -15.18
CA SER A 126 5.85 -3.61 -14.71
C SER A 126 6.44 -3.65 -13.30
N LEU A 127 6.22 -4.74 -12.55
CA LEU A 127 6.82 -4.88 -11.21
C LEU A 127 8.35 -4.90 -11.27
N ARG A 128 8.93 -5.52 -12.30
CA ARG A 128 10.38 -5.63 -12.45
C ARG A 128 11.05 -4.32 -12.87
N LYS A 129 10.39 -3.55 -13.70
CA LYS A 129 10.89 -2.27 -14.23
C LYS A 129 9.73 -1.26 -14.20
N PRO A 130 9.52 -0.60 -13.07
CA PRO A 130 8.37 0.27 -12.89
C PRO A 130 8.36 1.49 -13.81
N GLY A 131 9.53 2.01 -14.20
CA GLY A 131 9.58 3.23 -15.03
C GLY A 131 8.98 4.43 -14.30
N LEU A 132 8.48 5.43 -15.04
CA LEU A 132 7.63 6.51 -14.56
C LEU A 132 8.13 7.33 -13.34
N ASN A 133 9.44 7.23 -12.98
CA ASN A 133 10.00 7.83 -11.75
C ASN A 133 9.25 7.40 -10.46
N MET A 134 8.72 6.20 -10.46
CA MET A 134 7.98 5.60 -9.36
C MET A 134 8.51 4.20 -9.03
N THR A 135 8.45 3.82 -7.77
CA THR A 135 8.66 2.45 -7.28
C THR A 135 7.86 2.27 -5.99
N GLY A 136 7.89 1.11 -5.40
CA GLY A 136 7.21 0.88 -4.13
C GLY A 136 7.01 -0.57 -3.78
N ILE A 137 6.04 -0.79 -2.88
CA ILE A 137 5.61 -2.12 -2.47
C ILE A 137 4.14 -2.33 -2.79
N THR A 138 3.76 -3.58 -3.13
CA THR A 138 2.36 -3.99 -3.20
C THR A 138 2.04 -5.02 -2.13
N PHE A 139 0.89 -4.85 -1.47
CA PHE A 139 0.38 -5.76 -0.44
C PHE A 139 -0.38 -6.97 -1.03
N MET A 140 -0.35 -7.15 -2.34
CA MET A 140 -0.90 -8.32 -3.04
C MET A 140 -2.37 -8.60 -2.70
N ALA A 141 -3.20 -7.58 -2.53
CA ALA A 141 -4.60 -7.77 -2.13
C ALA A 141 -5.38 -8.63 -3.15
N LEU A 142 -5.10 -8.45 -4.43
CA LEU A 142 -5.71 -9.21 -5.52
C LEU A 142 -5.38 -10.71 -5.42
N GLU A 143 -4.09 -11.05 -5.31
CA GLU A 143 -3.60 -12.44 -5.28
C GLU A 143 -4.09 -13.18 -4.02
N LEU A 144 -4.26 -12.46 -2.91
CA LEU A 144 -4.71 -13.03 -1.65
C LEU A 144 -6.23 -13.18 -1.53
N SER A 145 -7.00 -12.55 -2.42
CA SER A 145 -8.48 -12.52 -2.33
C SER A 145 -9.10 -13.91 -2.42
N ALA A 146 -8.63 -14.75 -3.35
CA ALA A 146 -9.11 -16.14 -3.45
C ALA A 146 -8.75 -16.95 -2.19
N LYS A 147 -7.54 -16.75 -1.65
CA LYS A 147 -7.09 -17.48 -0.45
C LYS A 147 -7.88 -17.11 0.80
N ARG A 148 -8.34 -15.85 0.90
CA ARG A 148 -9.25 -15.45 1.99
C ARG A 148 -10.56 -16.22 1.96
N ILE A 149 -11.12 -16.49 0.77
CA ILE A 149 -12.32 -17.34 0.63
C ILE A 149 -12.03 -18.77 1.09
N GLU A 150 -10.89 -19.37 0.71
CA GLU A 150 -10.52 -20.72 1.14
C GLU A 150 -10.40 -20.79 2.67
N VAL A 151 -9.66 -19.88 3.30
CA VAL A 151 -9.52 -19.81 4.77
C VAL A 151 -10.88 -19.62 5.45
N LEU A 152 -11.74 -18.75 4.89
CA LEU A 152 -13.07 -18.52 5.42
C LEU A 152 -13.93 -19.81 5.34
N LYS A 153 -13.85 -20.55 4.26
CA LYS A 153 -14.58 -21.82 4.11
C LYS A 153 -14.03 -22.96 4.97
N GLU A 154 -12.71 -22.96 5.24
CA GLU A 154 -12.15 -23.89 6.23
C GLU A 154 -12.69 -23.58 7.65
N LEU A 155 -12.82 -22.30 8.00
CA LEU A 155 -13.36 -21.87 9.28
C LEU A 155 -14.89 -22.08 9.36
N LEU A 156 -15.60 -21.84 8.26
CA LEU A 156 -17.06 -21.84 8.15
C LEU A 156 -17.51 -22.67 6.94
N PRO A 157 -17.43 -24.01 6.99
CA PRO A 157 -17.73 -24.87 5.82
C PRO A 157 -19.14 -24.70 5.25
N LYS A 158 -20.11 -24.33 6.11
CA LYS A 158 -21.52 -24.14 5.75
C LYS A 158 -21.88 -22.74 5.28
N ALA A 159 -20.95 -21.77 5.33
CA ALA A 159 -21.22 -20.40 4.89
C ALA A 159 -21.50 -20.35 3.39
N THR A 160 -22.65 -19.82 3.01
CA THR A 160 -23.10 -19.69 1.61
C THR A 160 -23.43 -18.25 1.24
N ARG A 161 -23.67 -17.37 2.22
CA ARG A 161 -23.99 -15.95 2.01
C ARG A 161 -22.89 -15.10 2.64
N ILE A 162 -22.14 -14.41 1.83
CA ILE A 162 -21.01 -13.61 2.27
C ILE A 162 -21.30 -12.14 1.97
N ALA A 163 -21.31 -11.29 3.00
CA ALA A 163 -21.32 -9.84 2.84
C ALA A 163 -19.90 -9.37 2.53
N LEU A 164 -19.72 -8.61 1.47
CA LEU A 164 -18.46 -8.00 1.11
C LEU A 164 -18.54 -6.49 1.31
N LEU A 165 -17.74 -5.97 2.22
CA LEU A 165 -17.59 -4.53 2.47
C LEU A 165 -16.38 -4.01 1.74
N SER A 166 -16.54 -3.06 0.81
CA SER A 166 -15.46 -2.50 0.01
C SER A 166 -15.68 -1.03 -0.32
N ASN A 167 -14.57 -0.33 -0.61
CA ASN A 167 -14.58 1.04 -1.11
C ASN A 167 -14.37 1.02 -2.63
N PRO A 168 -15.36 1.41 -3.44
CA PRO A 168 -15.25 1.39 -4.90
C PRO A 168 -14.26 2.41 -5.45
N GLU A 169 -13.89 3.43 -4.66
CA GLU A 169 -12.86 4.40 -5.04
C GLU A 169 -11.43 3.81 -4.93
N HIS A 170 -11.28 2.63 -4.31
CA HIS A 170 -9.97 1.98 -4.25
C HIS A 170 -9.59 1.41 -5.61
N ALA A 171 -8.46 1.88 -6.15
CA ALA A 171 -7.94 1.36 -7.41
C ALA A 171 -7.63 -0.15 -7.27
N GLY A 172 -8.20 -0.97 -8.16
CA GLY A 172 -8.10 -2.44 -8.08
C GLY A 172 -9.27 -3.14 -7.37
N GLU A 173 -10.22 -2.41 -6.73
CA GLU A 173 -11.35 -3.01 -6.02
C GLU A 173 -12.16 -3.95 -6.92
N MET A 174 -12.42 -3.57 -8.15
CA MET A 174 -13.14 -4.41 -9.11
C MET A 174 -12.38 -5.70 -9.46
N GLY A 175 -11.06 -5.67 -9.54
CA GLY A 175 -10.21 -6.85 -9.72
C GLY A 175 -10.30 -7.78 -8.53
N GLU A 176 -10.14 -7.23 -7.31
CA GLU A 176 -10.29 -7.98 -6.06
C GLU A 176 -11.68 -8.62 -5.94
N TYR A 177 -12.73 -7.85 -6.28
CA TYR A 177 -14.11 -8.36 -6.28
C TYR A 177 -14.28 -9.55 -7.23
N ARG A 178 -13.82 -9.44 -8.49
CA ARG A 178 -13.94 -10.53 -9.46
C ARG A 178 -13.28 -11.81 -8.98
N VAL A 179 -12.05 -11.71 -8.48
CA VAL A 179 -11.31 -12.86 -7.94
C VAL A 179 -12.02 -13.46 -6.72
N THR A 180 -12.54 -12.61 -5.82
CA THR A 180 -13.27 -13.04 -4.63
C THR A 180 -14.59 -13.75 -4.99
N ASP A 181 -15.36 -13.16 -5.91
CA ASP A 181 -16.65 -13.69 -6.35
C ASP A 181 -16.50 -15.03 -7.08
N ASP A 182 -15.50 -15.13 -7.98
CA ASP A 182 -15.17 -16.37 -8.66
C ASP A 182 -14.73 -17.47 -7.67
N ALA A 183 -13.92 -17.13 -6.69
CA ALA A 183 -13.51 -18.06 -5.65
C ALA A 183 -14.70 -18.50 -4.78
N ALA A 184 -15.58 -17.58 -4.41
CA ALA A 184 -16.79 -17.88 -3.63
C ALA A 184 -17.74 -18.81 -4.38
N ARG A 185 -18.00 -18.54 -5.66
CA ARG A 185 -18.85 -19.42 -6.51
C ARG A 185 -18.31 -20.84 -6.60
N ARG A 186 -16.98 -21.01 -6.74
CA ARG A 186 -16.36 -22.36 -6.81
C ARG A 186 -16.59 -23.17 -5.55
N VAL A 187 -16.78 -22.54 -4.41
CA VAL A 187 -17.03 -23.21 -3.12
C VAL A 187 -18.49 -23.12 -2.68
N GLY A 188 -19.41 -22.80 -3.60
CA GLY A 188 -20.85 -22.77 -3.35
C GLY A 188 -21.33 -21.63 -2.46
N ALA A 189 -20.65 -20.47 -2.49
CA ALA A 189 -21.04 -19.27 -1.78
C ALA A 189 -21.37 -18.12 -2.74
N ALA A 190 -22.25 -17.22 -2.30
CA ALA A 190 -22.63 -16.00 -3.03
C ALA A 190 -22.16 -14.76 -2.28
N ILE A 191 -21.67 -13.78 -3.02
CA ILE A 191 -21.23 -12.49 -2.51
C ILE A 191 -22.32 -11.45 -2.69
N THR A 192 -22.65 -10.71 -1.62
CA THR A 192 -23.42 -9.47 -1.69
C THR A 192 -22.49 -8.30 -1.36
N ARG A 193 -22.30 -7.38 -2.31
CA ARG A 193 -21.43 -6.21 -2.13
C ARG A 193 -22.15 -5.09 -1.37
N TYR A 194 -21.41 -4.48 -0.45
CA TYR A 194 -21.78 -3.29 0.28
C TYR A 194 -20.71 -2.24 0.05
N LEU A 195 -21.02 -1.26 -0.81
CA LEU A 195 -20.09 -0.23 -1.23
C LEU A 195 -20.13 0.95 -0.26
N VAL A 196 -18.96 1.40 0.17
CA VAL A 196 -18.82 2.52 1.11
C VAL A 196 -17.79 3.50 0.58
N HIS A 197 -18.17 4.75 0.37
CA HIS A 197 -17.28 5.81 -0.11
C HIS A 197 -16.69 6.65 1.04
N ASN A 198 -17.35 6.63 2.20
CA ASN A 198 -16.98 7.44 3.36
C ASN A 198 -17.53 6.83 4.66
N ALA A 199 -17.19 7.44 5.80
CA ALA A 199 -17.61 6.96 7.11
C ALA A 199 -19.14 6.95 7.29
N LYS A 200 -19.86 7.91 6.72
CA LYS A 200 -21.33 8.00 6.84
C LYS A 200 -22.01 6.85 6.07
N ASP A 201 -21.49 6.53 4.87
CA ASP A 201 -22.00 5.38 4.10
C ASP A 201 -21.75 4.08 4.85
N LEU A 202 -20.59 3.96 5.52
CA LEU A 202 -20.25 2.79 6.32
C LEU A 202 -21.28 2.56 7.42
N GLU A 203 -21.59 3.59 8.22
CA GLU A 203 -22.60 3.52 9.26
C GLU A 203 -24.00 3.19 8.70
N ALA A 204 -24.37 3.80 7.57
CA ALA A 204 -25.64 3.55 6.91
C ALA A 204 -25.76 2.13 6.33
N THR A 205 -24.67 1.46 6.07
CA THR A 205 -24.62 0.11 5.49
C THR A 205 -24.83 -1.00 6.52
N TYR A 206 -24.49 -0.78 7.78
CA TYR A 206 -24.60 -1.79 8.84
C TYR A 206 -25.99 -2.40 9.01
N PRO A 207 -27.11 -1.64 9.01
CA PRO A 207 -28.46 -2.22 9.08
C PRO A 207 -28.74 -3.18 7.92
N ALA A 208 -28.31 -2.85 6.70
CA ALA A 208 -28.51 -3.69 5.50
C ALA A 208 -27.71 -4.99 5.59
N ILE A 209 -26.43 -4.92 6.01
CA ILE A 209 -25.60 -6.12 6.24
C ILE A 209 -26.26 -7.02 7.29
N ARG A 210 -26.73 -6.46 8.40
CA ARG A 210 -27.42 -7.23 9.45
C ARG A 210 -28.71 -7.87 8.93
N ALA A 211 -29.50 -7.16 8.14
CA ALA A 211 -30.75 -7.66 7.57
C ALA A 211 -30.55 -8.78 6.54
N SER A 212 -29.39 -8.81 5.85
CA SER A 212 -29.05 -9.82 4.86
C SER A 212 -28.90 -11.23 5.45
N ARG A 213 -28.73 -11.33 6.77
CA ARG A 213 -28.43 -12.58 7.47
C ARG A 213 -27.21 -13.29 6.84
N ALA A 214 -26.17 -12.53 6.51
CA ALA A 214 -24.94 -13.08 5.98
C ALA A 214 -24.32 -14.09 6.97
N ASP A 215 -23.82 -15.20 6.45
CA ASP A 215 -23.15 -16.24 7.23
C ASP A 215 -21.73 -15.83 7.61
N ALA A 216 -21.15 -14.89 6.83
CA ALA A 216 -19.84 -14.29 7.07
C ALA A 216 -19.73 -12.92 6.40
N MET A 217 -18.75 -12.13 6.83
CA MET A 217 -18.40 -10.85 6.20
C MET A 217 -16.92 -10.86 5.78
N ILE A 218 -16.62 -10.34 4.60
CA ILE A 218 -15.26 -10.04 4.15
C ILE A 218 -15.12 -8.53 4.05
N VAL A 219 -14.00 -7.99 4.52
CA VAL A 219 -13.68 -6.56 4.42
C VAL A 219 -12.43 -6.42 3.56
N PHE A 220 -12.57 -5.72 2.42
CA PHE A 220 -11.42 -5.43 1.58
C PHE A 220 -10.49 -4.40 2.25
N PRO A 221 -9.18 -4.62 2.12
CA PRO A 221 -8.18 -3.73 2.69
C PRO A 221 -8.10 -2.41 1.91
N ASP A 222 -8.49 -1.34 2.56
CA ASP A 222 -8.55 0.02 2.01
C ASP A 222 -8.26 1.04 3.13
N ALA A 223 -7.95 2.28 2.75
CA ALA A 223 -7.68 3.36 3.69
C ALA A 223 -8.86 3.66 4.62
N LEU A 224 -10.09 3.72 4.07
CA LEU A 224 -11.31 4.01 4.82
C LEU A 224 -11.63 2.88 5.80
N THR A 225 -11.67 1.63 5.30
CA THR A 225 -12.00 0.46 6.13
C THR A 225 -10.93 0.22 7.19
N PHE A 226 -9.65 0.48 6.89
CA PHE A 226 -8.56 0.38 7.86
C PHE A 226 -8.68 1.41 8.98
N ALA A 227 -9.01 2.65 8.64
CA ALA A 227 -9.24 3.69 9.61
C ALA A 227 -10.39 3.38 10.58
N ARG A 228 -11.41 2.71 10.07
CA ARG A 228 -12.61 2.31 10.81
C ARG A 228 -12.55 0.85 11.29
N ARG A 229 -11.38 0.20 11.26
CA ARG A 229 -11.22 -1.23 11.57
C ARG A 229 -11.81 -1.64 12.92
N LYS A 230 -11.65 -0.80 13.94
CA LYS A 230 -12.24 -1.05 15.27
C LYS A 230 -13.75 -1.05 15.22
N GLU A 231 -14.33 -0.02 14.62
CA GLU A 231 -15.78 0.13 14.45
C GLU A 231 -16.38 -1.04 13.66
N ILE A 232 -15.73 -1.43 12.56
CA ILE A 232 -16.15 -2.57 11.72
C ILE A 232 -16.07 -3.88 12.49
N ALA A 233 -14.98 -4.12 13.25
CA ALA A 233 -14.83 -5.31 14.08
C ALA A 233 -15.90 -5.37 15.19
N GLU A 234 -16.18 -4.25 15.86
CA GLU A 234 -17.24 -4.14 16.86
C GLU A 234 -18.63 -4.37 16.26
N PHE A 235 -18.90 -3.82 15.06
CA PHE A 235 -20.14 -4.11 14.33
C PHE A 235 -20.30 -5.60 14.07
N ALA A 236 -19.27 -6.25 13.49
CA ALA A 236 -19.30 -7.68 13.19
C ALA A 236 -19.57 -8.53 14.45
N ALA A 237 -18.91 -8.18 15.56
CA ALA A 237 -19.12 -8.85 16.85
C ALA A 237 -20.55 -8.67 17.38
N ARG A 238 -21.08 -7.44 17.40
CA ARG A 238 -22.46 -7.15 17.84
C ARG A 238 -23.51 -7.81 16.94
N ALA A 239 -23.27 -7.85 15.63
CA ALA A 239 -24.14 -8.50 14.67
C ALA A 239 -23.99 -10.04 14.68
N ARG A 240 -23.02 -10.58 15.42
CA ARG A 240 -22.64 -12.01 15.44
C ARG A 240 -22.33 -12.56 14.05
N ILE A 241 -21.65 -11.77 13.22
CA ILE A 241 -21.23 -12.14 11.87
C ILE A 241 -19.73 -12.44 11.91
N PRO A 242 -19.32 -13.71 11.67
CA PRO A 242 -17.91 -14.06 11.51
C PRO A 242 -17.26 -13.21 10.40
N SER A 243 -16.06 -12.65 10.65
CA SER A 243 -15.46 -11.68 9.76
C SER A 243 -14.03 -12.03 9.37
N MET A 244 -13.74 -11.90 8.06
CA MET A 244 -12.44 -12.10 7.42
C MET A 244 -11.88 -10.76 6.94
N TYR A 245 -10.60 -10.52 7.22
CA TYR A 245 -9.91 -9.28 6.89
C TYR A 245 -8.64 -9.53 6.06
N GLY A 246 -8.19 -8.48 5.39
CA GLY A 246 -6.96 -8.51 4.60
C GLY A 246 -5.69 -8.30 5.41
N TRP A 247 -5.78 -7.67 6.59
CA TRP A 247 -4.62 -7.28 7.40
C TRP A 247 -4.77 -7.64 8.87
N THR A 248 -3.64 -7.94 9.53
CA THR A 248 -3.56 -8.39 10.93
C THR A 248 -4.15 -7.36 11.90
N GLU A 249 -4.00 -6.08 11.63
CA GLU A 249 -4.43 -4.97 12.49
C GLU A 249 -5.94 -4.93 12.72
N TYR A 250 -6.73 -5.53 11.83
CA TYR A 250 -8.18 -5.69 12.07
C TYR A 250 -8.46 -6.73 13.17
N VAL A 251 -7.66 -7.78 13.22
CA VAL A 251 -7.79 -8.82 14.26
C VAL A 251 -7.36 -8.27 15.61
N GLU A 252 -6.31 -7.47 15.65
CA GLU A 252 -5.89 -6.73 16.84
C GLU A 252 -6.97 -5.75 17.35
N ALA A 253 -7.77 -5.21 16.44
CA ALA A 253 -8.91 -4.36 16.77
C ALA A 253 -10.18 -5.12 17.20
N GLY A 254 -10.10 -6.47 17.32
CA GLY A 254 -11.22 -7.32 17.75
C GLY A 254 -11.87 -8.16 16.65
N GLY A 255 -11.37 -8.09 15.41
CA GLY A 255 -11.84 -8.94 14.30
C GLY A 255 -11.52 -10.42 14.51
N LEU A 256 -12.21 -11.31 13.79
CA LEU A 256 -12.11 -12.76 13.98
C LEU A 256 -10.85 -13.37 13.33
N VAL A 257 -10.65 -13.12 12.05
CA VAL A 257 -9.56 -13.72 11.29
C VAL A 257 -9.06 -12.79 10.21
N SER A 258 -7.74 -12.79 9.96
CA SER A 258 -7.15 -12.15 8.79
C SER A 258 -6.20 -13.08 8.06
N TYR A 259 -6.13 -12.90 6.73
CA TYR A 259 -5.12 -13.52 5.90
C TYR A 259 -4.48 -12.48 4.99
N GLY A 260 -3.23 -12.14 5.29
CA GLY A 260 -2.50 -11.09 4.58
C GLY A 260 -1.29 -10.58 5.34
N PRO A 261 -0.63 -9.52 4.84
CA PRO A 261 0.54 -8.94 5.47
C PRO A 261 0.18 -8.10 6.70
N ALA A 262 1.16 -7.94 7.60
CA ALA A 262 1.16 -6.85 8.56
C ALA A 262 1.62 -5.58 7.83
N VAL A 263 0.76 -4.58 7.73
CA VAL A 263 0.99 -3.38 6.88
C VAL A 263 2.21 -2.61 7.37
N ASP A 264 2.27 -2.34 8.67
CA ASP A 264 3.27 -1.44 9.23
C ASP A 264 4.70 -2.02 9.14
N GLU A 265 4.89 -3.34 9.30
CA GLU A 265 6.21 -3.99 9.19
C GLU A 265 6.88 -3.80 7.82
N ASN A 266 6.07 -3.66 6.76
CA ASN A 266 6.58 -3.56 5.38
C ASN A 266 7.16 -2.17 5.04
N TYR A 267 6.95 -1.15 5.89
CA TYR A 267 7.53 0.17 5.68
C TYR A 267 9.05 0.24 5.86
N LYS A 268 9.66 -0.78 6.46
CA LYS A 268 11.12 -0.94 6.44
C LYS A 268 11.64 -1.16 5.02
N THR A 269 10.91 -1.89 4.17
CA THR A 269 11.25 -2.05 2.76
C THR A 269 11.13 -0.73 1.99
N VAL A 270 10.11 0.08 2.30
CA VAL A 270 9.98 1.45 1.75
C VAL A 270 11.21 2.29 2.10
N ALA A 271 11.71 2.21 3.34
CA ALA A 271 12.92 2.93 3.76
C ALA A 271 14.16 2.52 2.95
N VAL A 272 14.33 1.22 2.64
CA VAL A 272 15.42 0.74 1.77
C VAL A 272 15.33 1.35 0.37
N MET A 273 14.11 1.48 -0.19
CA MET A 273 13.91 2.10 -1.50
C MET A 273 14.22 3.61 -1.45
N VAL A 274 13.77 4.29 -0.39
CA VAL A 274 14.10 5.69 -0.15
C VAL A 274 15.61 5.89 -0.08
N ASP A 275 16.34 5.06 0.68
CA ASP A 275 17.81 5.12 0.78
C ASP A 275 18.49 4.98 -0.59
N LYS A 276 18.06 4.01 -1.42
CA LYS A 276 18.59 3.84 -2.77
C LYS A 276 18.39 5.10 -3.63
N ILE A 277 17.21 5.71 -3.56
CA ILE A 277 16.89 6.95 -4.29
C ILE A 277 17.78 8.10 -3.78
N LEU A 278 17.88 8.25 -2.46
CA LEU A 278 18.72 9.27 -1.86
C LEU A 278 20.22 9.11 -2.22
N LYS A 279 20.67 7.90 -2.53
CA LYS A 279 22.01 7.58 -3.06
C LYS A 279 22.12 7.71 -4.58
N GLY A 280 21.07 8.18 -5.26
CA GLY A 280 21.09 8.49 -6.70
C GLY A 280 20.55 7.38 -7.61
N THR A 281 20.00 6.29 -7.08
CA THR A 281 19.35 5.27 -7.91
C THR A 281 18.02 5.81 -8.43
N PRO A 282 17.77 5.81 -9.77
CA PRO A 282 16.49 6.26 -10.31
C PRO A 282 15.32 5.39 -9.79
N ALA A 283 14.25 6.01 -9.29
CA ALA A 283 13.11 5.28 -8.74
C ALA A 283 12.53 4.26 -9.72
N GLY A 284 12.34 4.63 -10.98
CA GLY A 284 11.82 3.74 -12.02
C GLY A 284 12.73 2.54 -12.40
N SER A 285 13.95 2.47 -11.87
CA SER A 285 14.85 1.32 -12.03
C SER A 285 14.82 0.36 -10.83
N ILE A 286 14.21 0.75 -9.71
CA ILE A 286 14.07 -0.08 -8.51
C ILE A 286 12.81 -0.93 -8.70
N PRO A 287 12.88 -2.26 -8.71
CA PRO A 287 11.70 -3.12 -8.84
C PRO A 287 10.66 -2.82 -7.75
N VAL A 288 9.38 -2.90 -8.10
CA VAL A 288 8.30 -2.95 -7.11
C VAL A 288 8.41 -4.26 -6.36
N GLU A 289 8.46 -4.19 -5.05
CA GLU A 289 8.51 -5.40 -4.22
C GLU A 289 7.12 -5.84 -3.82
N GLN A 290 6.88 -7.14 -3.94
CA GLN A 290 5.70 -7.78 -3.37
C GLN A 290 6.02 -8.15 -1.91
N VAL A 291 5.08 -7.91 -1.00
CA VAL A 291 5.25 -8.33 0.39
C VAL A 291 5.43 -9.85 0.46
N ARG A 292 6.43 -10.29 1.23
CA ARG A 292 6.80 -11.72 1.29
C ARG A 292 6.18 -12.44 2.47
N LYS A 293 5.96 -11.74 3.57
CA LYS A 293 5.43 -12.32 4.79
C LYS A 293 3.91 -12.15 4.81
N ILE A 294 3.22 -13.20 4.40
CA ILE A 294 1.76 -13.34 4.46
C ILE A 294 1.44 -14.22 5.66
N GLY A 295 0.60 -13.73 6.57
CA GLY A 295 0.27 -14.43 7.80
C GLY A 295 -1.23 -14.69 7.95
N LEU A 296 -1.55 -15.80 8.61
CA LEU A 296 -2.85 -16.12 9.15
C LEU A 296 -2.90 -15.68 10.62
N THR A 297 -3.78 -14.72 10.94
CA THR A 297 -3.99 -14.27 12.33
C THR A 297 -5.40 -14.66 12.77
N LEU A 298 -5.51 -15.27 13.94
CA LEU A 298 -6.76 -15.75 14.52
C LEU A 298 -7.02 -15.09 15.87
N ASN A 299 -8.29 -14.84 16.20
CA ASN A 299 -8.72 -14.27 17.48
C ASN A 299 -9.62 -15.29 18.21
N LEU A 300 -9.07 -15.94 19.24
CA LEU A 300 -9.82 -16.95 20.01
C LEU A 300 -10.94 -16.35 20.87
N PRO A 301 -10.76 -15.21 21.57
CA PRO A 301 -11.88 -14.51 22.21
C PRO A 301 -13.04 -14.20 21.27
N ALA A 302 -12.76 -13.67 20.07
CA ALA A 302 -13.79 -13.39 19.08
C ALA A 302 -14.49 -14.69 18.60
N ALA A 303 -13.75 -15.75 18.36
CA ALA A 303 -14.32 -17.06 18.00
C ALA A 303 -15.23 -17.59 19.10
N ARG A 304 -14.78 -17.57 20.37
CA ARG A 304 -15.60 -17.98 21.53
C ARG A 304 -16.90 -17.16 21.65
N ALA A 305 -16.81 -15.84 21.47
CA ALA A 305 -17.97 -14.94 21.53
C ALA A 305 -19.01 -15.25 20.44
N LEU A 306 -18.55 -15.74 19.28
CA LEU A 306 -19.40 -16.16 18.17
C LEU A 306 -19.91 -17.60 18.30
N GLY A 307 -19.43 -18.36 19.28
CA GLY A 307 -19.73 -19.78 19.43
C GLY A 307 -19.05 -20.67 18.39
N LEU A 308 -17.92 -20.21 17.85
CA LEU A 308 -17.16 -20.93 16.83
C LEU A 308 -16.00 -21.72 17.45
N THR A 309 -15.81 -22.93 16.95
CA THR A 309 -14.59 -23.72 17.20
C THR A 309 -13.68 -23.57 16.00
N ILE A 310 -12.47 -23.05 16.23
CA ILE A 310 -11.47 -22.92 15.17
C ILE A 310 -10.89 -24.32 14.88
N PRO A 311 -10.91 -24.78 13.61
CA PRO A 311 -10.33 -26.08 13.24
C PRO A 311 -8.84 -26.16 13.62
N GLN A 312 -8.41 -27.34 14.12
CA GLN A 312 -7.01 -27.57 14.51
C GLN A 312 -6.03 -27.31 13.36
N ALA A 313 -6.42 -27.61 12.13
CA ALA A 313 -5.61 -27.35 10.95
C ALA A 313 -5.36 -25.84 10.72
N LEU A 314 -6.32 -24.96 11.03
CA LEU A 314 -6.13 -23.50 10.98
C LEU A 314 -5.25 -23.03 12.12
N LEU A 315 -5.44 -23.55 13.34
CA LEU A 315 -4.61 -23.20 14.50
C LEU A 315 -3.14 -23.57 14.26
N ALA A 316 -2.88 -24.75 13.70
CA ALA A 316 -1.52 -25.21 13.40
C ALA A 316 -0.79 -24.39 12.33
N ARG A 317 -1.55 -23.71 11.46
CA ARG A 317 -1.00 -22.84 10.38
C ARG A 317 -1.01 -21.37 10.76
N ALA A 318 -1.59 -21.02 11.89
CA ALA A 318 -1.66 -19.62 12.29
C ALA A 318 -0.27 -19.08 12.62
N ASP A 319 0.10 -17.97 11.99
CA ASP A 319 1.33 -17.24 12.31
C ASP A 319 1.17 -16.46 13.61
N ARG A 320 -0.08 -16.10 13.95
CA ARG A 320 -0.41 -15.37 15.17
C ARG A 320 -1.78 -15.77 15.70
N VAL A 321 -1.86 -15.95 17.00
CA VAL A 321 -3.13 -16.21 17.71
C VAL A 321 -3.28 -15.18 18.82
N VAL A 322 -4.39 -14.45 18.82
CA VAL A 322 -4.81 -13.56 19.91
C VAL A 322 -5.61 -14.40 20.90
N GLU A 323 -5.19 -14.40 22.17
CA GLU A 323 -5.75 -15.18 23.28
C GLU A 323 -6.57 -14.33 24.26
#